data_3413e83e8f8df01d798207c5b0ea7e8e
#
_entry.id   3413e83e8f8df01d798207c5b0ea7e8e
#
_cell.length_a   1.000
_cell.length_b   1.000
_cell.length_c   1.000
_cell.angle_alpha   90.00
_cell.angle_beta   90.00
_cell.angle_gamma   90.00
#
_symmetry.space_group_name_H-M   'P 1'
#
loop_
_entity.id
_entity.type
_entity.pdbx_description
1 polymer ?
#
loop_
_entity_poly.entity_id
_entity_poly.type
_entity_poly.pdbx_seq_one_letter_code
_entity_poly.pdbx_strand_id
1 'polypeptide(L)'
;MLKSWHIICSIVGIRNYFTGEGQTLCEIRKVVIQKRVDDHNQTNKRGIAIMNFGILVLLIAIILFALLAFKQLSALILAPVVTIFVLICSGIPIMEGLQDMFMPAAADYVSKYFLTFFVGALFGAVYQFTGAAESIARFIGGLCHGKFVAPIIMCITGILTFGGVSGFVVFFVIYPIALNLFKESNLTRRLIPAAISAGCWTWSMSAPGSPSIQNVIAIKSLGTLSTAAFVPSLIVSIIEFLLIFVWLEYRARKFTKNGYYFDDARLKTQLSAEDLNIQGREDLPHWVIAFIPIILILVLFNGFHLDVVPSVFAGVALAAILMFKFVKGGIEQWVKVFNKGAADSGVAILNTAIVVGFGGVVKNTQGFADLVTALKGMSMPPLVFVMITVAICAGACGSASGGMGVAFNALTDTYLALGAKLPYIHRIATIAAGTLDTLPHQGAQITLLGICKLTHKEAYFDIAITQIIIPFITCGLFIVLAQMGL
;
A
#
# COMPACT_ATOMS: atom_id res chain seq x y z
N MET A 1 -54.61 -42.56 7.87
CA MET A 1 -53.20 -42.52 8.33
C MET A 1 -52.22 -43.31 7.48
N LEU A 2 -52.58 -44.51 6.94
CA LEU A 2 -51.64 -45.32 6.13
C LEU A 2 -51.28 -44.72 4.75
N LYS A 3 -52.18 -43.96 4.09
CA LYS A 3 -51.89 -43.34 2.75
C LYS A 3 -50.90 -42.15 2.81
N SER A 4 -50.84 -41.43 3.91
CA SER A 4 -49.90 -40.34 4.11
C SER A 4 -48.46 -40.80 4.38
N TRP A 5 -48.30 -42.00 4.91
CA TRP A 5 -47.00 -42.62 5.16
C TRP A 5 -46.31 -43.14 3.88
N HIS A 6 -47.09 -43.63 2.91
CA HIS A 6 -46.55 -44.08 1.63
C HIS A 6 -45.91 -42.94 0.78
N ILE A 7 -46.46 -41.72 0.91
CA ILE A 7 -45.94 -40.56 0.24
C ILE A 7 -44.60 -40.13 0.87
N ILE A 8 -44.51 -40.17 2.20
CA ILE A 8 -43.27 -39.81 2.93
C ILE A 8 -42.14 -40.80 2.67
N CYS A 9 -42.45 -42.11 2.60
CA CYS A 9 -41.46 -43.15 2.28
C CYS A 9 -40.98 -43.11 0.81
N SER A 10 -41.82 -42.65 -0.12
CA SER A 10 -41.44 -42.47 -1.51
C SER A 10 -40.49 -41.27 -1.74
N ILE A 11 -40.66 -40.19 -0.96
CA ILE A 11 -39.83 -38.99 -1.00
C ILE A 11 -38.44 -39.23 -0.39
N VAL A 12 -38.32 -40.17 0.58
CA VAL A 12 -37.05 -40.46 1.27
C VAL A 12 -36.29 -41.64 0.66
N GLY A 13 -36.76 -42.23 -0.44
CA GLY A 13 -36.02 -43.28 -1.20
C GLY A 13 -35.86 -44.63 -0.47
N ILE A 14 -36.73 -44.93 0.53
CA ILE A 14 -36.72 -46.19 1.29
C ILE A 14 -37.72 -47.14 0.65
N ARG A 15 -37.41 -47.73 -0.50
CA ARG A 15 -38.33 -48.60 -1.26
C ARG A 15 -38.22 -50.08 -0.93
N ASN A 16 -37.27 -50.53 -0.12
CA ASN A 16 -37.00 -51.99 0.04
C ASN A 16 -36.84 -52.53 1.47
N TYR A 17 -37.52 -51.94 2.47
CA TYR A 17 -37.42 -52.47 3.84
C TYR A 17 -38.80 -52.74 4.50
N PHE A 18 -39.70 -53.40 3.80
CA PHE A 18 -40.91 -53.95 4.37
C PHE A 18 -41.05 -55.42 4.02
N THR A 19 -40.24 -56.26 4.66
CA THR A 19 -40.56 -57.70 4.85
C THR A 19 -39.94 -58.11 6.16
N GLY A 20 -40.75 -58.14 7.21
CA GLY A 20 -40.40 -58.70 8.51
C GLY A 20 -40.96 -57.93 9.68
N GLU A 21 -41.84 -58.59 10.39
CA GLU A 21 -42.40 -58.12 11.66
C GLU A 21 -41.27 -57.85 12.66
N GLY A 22 -41.21 -56.66 13.24
CA GLY A 22 -40.42 -56.43 14.43
C GLY A 22 -39.40 -55.28 14.43
N GLN A 23 -39.23 -54.50 13.37
CA GLN A 23 -38.35 -53.33 13.43
C GLN A 23 -39.06 -52.16 14.08
N THR A 24 -38.63 -51.83 15.30
CA THR A 24 -39.21 -50.80 16.12
C THR A 24 -39.01 -49.44 15.49
N LEU A 25 -39.98 -48.54 15.60
CA LEU A 25 -39.95 -47.11 15.25
C LEU A 25 -38.60 -46.43 15.62
N CYS A 26 -37.89 -47.00 16.58
CA CYS A 26 -36.57 -46.54 17.05
C CYS A 26 -35.45 -46.77 16.02
N GLU A 27 -35.46 -47.87 15.26
CA GLU A 27 -34.44 -48.13 14.26
C GLU A 27 -34.63 -47.32 12.99
N ILE A 28 -35.86 -47.12 12.55
CA ILE A 28 -36.18 -46.21 11.43
C ILE A 28 -35.74 -44.76 11.78
N ARG A 29 -35.99 -44.37 13.01
CA ARG A 29 -35.55 -43.03 13.51
C ARG A 29 -34.03 -42.91 13.53
N LYS A 30 -33.30 -43.94 13.94
CA LYS A 30 -31.81 -43.96 13.88
C LYS A 30 -31.29 -43.87 12.46
N VAL A 31 -31.83 -44.59 11.49
CA VAL A 31 -31.42 -44.56 10.08
C VAL A 31 -31.71 -43.21 9.45
N VAL A 32 -32.86 -42.59 9.74
CA VAL A 32 -33.22 -41.25 9.24
C VAL A 32 -32.32 -40.16 9.84
N ILE A 33 -32.03 -40.28 11.15
CA ILE A 33 -31.11 -39.36 11.81
C ILE A 33 -29.70 -39.51 11.27
N GLN A 34 -29.22 -40.76 11.11
CA GLN A 34 -27.88 -41.05 10.57
C GLN A 34 -27.75 -40.49 9.15
N LYS A 35 -28.72 -40.71 8.27
CA LYS A 35 -28.71 -40.17 6.90
C LYS A 35 -28.73 -38.66 6.88
N ARG A 36 -29.48 -37.97 7.76
CA ARG A 36 -29.43 -36.50 7.91
C ARG A 36 -28.08 -36.02 8.40
N VAL A 37 -27.44 -36.72 9.32
CA VAL A 37 -26.10 -36.39 9.83
C VAL A 37 -25.06 -36.58 8.73
N ASP A 38 -25.18 -37.66 7.93
CA ASP A 38 -24.25 -37.93 6.82
C ASP A 38 -24.41 -36.92 5.68
N ASP A 39 -25.67 -36.55 5.34
CA ASP A 39 -25.97 -35.52 4.36
C ASP A 39 -25.46 -34.13 4.84
N HIS A 40 -25.64 -33.83 6.13
CA HIS A 40 -25.11 -32.60 6.73
C HIS A 40 -23.58 -32.57 6.75
N ASN A 41 -22.94 -33.69 7.08
CA ASN A 41 -21.49 -33.85 7.08
C ASN A 41 -20.91 -33.78 5.66
N GLN A 42 -21.60 -34.33 4.64
CA GLN A 42 -21.16 -34.20 3.24
C GLN A 42 -21.32 -32.78 2.73
N THR A 43 -22.42 -32.11 3.08
CA THR A 43 -22.64 -30.70 2.72
C THR A 43 -21.60 -29.80 3.38
N ASN A 44 -21.29 -30.06 4.66
CA ASN A 44 -20.26 -29.34 5.41
C ASN A 44 -18.85 -29.58 4.85
N LYS A 45 -18.51 -30.83 4.50
CA LYS A 45 -17.23 -31.15 3.84
C LYS A 45 -17.10 -30.53 2.46
N ARG A 46 -18.18 -30.46 1.66
CA ARG A 46 -18.19 -29.77 0.39
C ARG A 46 -18.06 -28.25 0.58
N GLY A 47 -18.76 -27.67 1.55
CA GLY A 47 -18.64 -26.25 1.92
C GLY A 47 -17.23 -25.88 2.33
N ILE A 48 -16.59 -26.67 3.19
CA ILE A 48 -15.19 -26.46 3.62
C ILE A 48 -14.22 -26.63 2.42
N ALA A 49 -14.44 -27.61 1.53
CA ALA A 49 -13.59 -27.79 0.36
C ALA A 49 -13.70 -26.62 -0.65
N ILE A 50 -14.90 -26.08 -0.86
CA ILE A 50 -15.15 -24.91 -1.71
C ILE A 50 -14.54 -23.65 -1.06
N MET A 51 -14.70 -23.48 0.24
CA MET A 51 -14.10 -22.38 1.01
C MET A 51 -12.58 -22.38 0.88
N ASN A 52 -11.94 -23.54 1.06
CA ASN A 52 -10.49 -23.68 0.90
C ASN A 52 -10.03 -23.40 -0.53
N PHE A 53 -10.82 -23.77 -1.55
CA PHE A 53 -10.50 -23.52 -2.94
C PHE A 53 -10.53 -22.01 -3.28
N GLY A 54 -11.56 -21.28 -2.83
CA GLY A 54 -11.63 -19.84 -3.06
C GLY A 54 -10.45 -19.06 -2.45
N ILE A 55 -10.08 -19.38 -1.20
CA ILE A 55 -8.91 -18.79 -0.54
C ILE A 55 -7.62 -19.18 -1.30
N LEU A 56 -7.49 -20.42 -1.77
CA LEU A 56 -6.34 -20.88 -2.55
C LEU A 56 -6.21 -20.09 -3.86
N VAL A 57 -7.31 -19.81 -4.55
CA VAL A 57 -7.32 -19.00 -5.79
C VAL A 57 -6.76 -17.60 -5.50
N LEU A 58 -7.16 -16.97 -4.40
CA LEU A 58 -6.62 -15.65 -4.02
C LEU A 58 -5.13 -15.70 -3.71
N LEU A 59 -4.65 -16.73 -3.01
CA LEU A 59 -3.22 -16.91 -2.74
C LEU A 59 -2.42 -17.13 -4.04
N ILE A 60 -2.93 -17.95 -4.95
CA ILE A 60 -2.31 -18.17 -6.27
C ILE A 60 -2.32 -16.86 -7.07
N ALA A 61 -3.39 -16.07 -7.03
CA ALA A 61 -3.47 -14.78 -7.70
C ALA A 61 -2.38 -13.82 -7.20
N ILE A 62 -2.16 -13.73 -5.88
CA ILE A 62 -1.08 -12.92 -5.29
C ILE A 62 0.29 -13.41 -5.74
N ILE A 63 0.50 -14.72 -5.74
CA ILE A 63 1.77 -15.33 -6.20
C ILE A 63 1.97 -15.04 -7.70
N LEU A 64 0.94 -15.22 -8.53
CA LEU A 64 0.99 -14.93 -9.96
C LEU A 64 1.28 -13.45 -10.21
N PHE A 65 0.62 -12.57 -9.45
CA PHE A 65 0.85 -11.12 -9.47
C PHE A 65 2.34 -10.83 -9.18
N ALA A 66 2.88 -11.39 -8.11
CA ALA A 66 4.28 -11.23 -7.73
C ALA A 66 5.23 -11.77 -8.81
N LEU A 67 4.99 -12.97 -9.36
CA LEU A 67 5.84 -13.57 -10.40
C LEU A 67 5.89 -12.73 -11.67
N LEU A 68 4.76 -12.18 -12.10
CA LEU A 68 4.69 -11.28 -13.26
C LEU A 68 5.35 -9.93 -12.97
N ALA A 69 5.21 -9.41 -11.76
CA ALA A 69 5.90 -8.21 -11.32
C ALA A 69 7.43 -8.38 -11.31
N PHE A 70 7.93 -9.54 -10.88
CA PHE A 70 9.37 -9.86 -10.99
C PHE A 70 9.89 -9.85 -12.44
N LYS A 71 9.01 -10.01 -13.42
CA LYS A 71 9.33 -9.85 -14.84
C LYS A 71 9.22 -8.41 -15.33
N GLN A 72 8.98 -7.46 -14.43
CA GLN A 72 8.82 -6.01 -14.71
C GLN A 72 7.65 -5.67 -15.63
N LEU A 73 6.58 -6.46 -15.59
CA LEU A 73 5.35 -6.15 -16.30
C LEU A 73 4.67 -4.93 -15.65
N SER A 74 4.21 -3.98 -16.47
CA SER A 74 3.49 -2.80 -15.97
C SER A 74 2.23 -3.17 -15.19
N ALA A 75 1.95 -2.45 -14.11
CA ALA A 75 0.72 -2.64 -13.31
C ALA A 75 -0.56 -2.54 -14.16
N LEU A 76 -0.55 -1.68 -15.17
CA LEU A 76 -1.67 -1.51 -16.12
C LEU A 76 -2.01 -2.78 -16.93
N ILE A 77 -1.03 -3.64 -17.18
CA ILE A 77 -1.24 -4.92 -17.87
C ILE A 77 -1.45 -6.03 -16.85
N LEU A 78 -0.66 -6.03 -15.80
CA LEU A 78 -0.58 -7.08 -14.82
C LEU A 78 -1.89 -7.25 -14.04
N ALA A 79 -2.50 -6.15 -13.58
CA ALA A 79 -3.73 -6.23 -12.81
C ALA A 79 -4.92 -6.79 -13.61
N PRO A 80 -5.20 -6.38 -14.87
CA PRO A 80 -6.22 -7.03 -15.70
C PRO A 80 -5.94 -8.52 -15.97
N VAL A 81 -4.69 -8.91 -16.23
CA VAL A 81 -4.33 -10.31 -16.49
C VAL A 81 -4.62 -11.20 -15.28
N VAL A 82 -4.20 -10.77 -14.08
CA VAL A 82 -4.48 -11.52 -12.86
C VAL A 82 -5.97 -11.47 -12.49
N THR A 83 -6.65 -10.36 -12.80
CA THR A 83 -8.12 -10.28 -12.65
C THR A 83 -8.83 -11.35 -13.48
N ILE A 84 -8.48 -11.49 -14.75
CA ILE A 84 -9.06 -12.53 -15.63
C ILE A 84 -8.83 -13.93 -15.05
N PHE A 85 -7.64 -14.21 -14.52
CA PHE A 85 -7.37 -15.47 -13.83
C PHE A 85 -8.32 -15.69 -12.64
N VAL A 86 -8.50 -14.68 -11.79
CA VAL A 86 -9.42 -14.78 -10.63
C VAL A 86 -10.86 -14.99 -11.09
N LEU A 87 -11.33 -14.27 -12.12
CA LEU A 87 -12.68 -14.41 -12.66
C LEU A 87 -12.94 -15.83 -13.17
N ILE A 88 -12.01 -16.38 -13.95
CA ILE A 88 -12.13 -17.76 -14.49
C ILE A 88 -12.20 -18.77 -13.34
N CYS A 89 -11.28 -18.68 -12.36
CA CYS A 89 -11.24 -19.62 -11.25
C CYS A 89 -12.43 -19.47 -10.28
N SER A 90 -13.02 -18.28 -10.20
CA SER A 90 -14.21 -18.00 -9.38
C SER A 90 -15.54 -18.28 -10.10
N GLY A 91 -15.50 -18.68 -11.39
CA GLY A 91 -16.69 -18.94 -12.19
C GLY A 91 -17.50 -17.70 -12.53
N ILE A 92 -16.89 -16.51 -12.49
CA ILE A 92 -17.52 -15.23 -12.83
C ILE A 92 -17.28 -14.95 -14.31
N PRO A 93 -18.33 -14.60 -15.10
CA PRO A 93 -18.18 -14.24 -16.51
C PRO A 93 -17.18 -13.08 -16.67
N ILE A 94 -16.19 -13.23 -17.56
CA ILE A 94 -15.05 -12.30 -17.68
C ILE A 94 -15.53 -10.86 -17.93
N MET A 95 -16.45 -10.67 -18.89
CA MET A 95 -16.94 -9.31 -19.23
C MET A 95 -17.75 -8.68 -18.11
N GLU A 96 -18.59 -9.44 -17.41
CA GLU A 96 -19.33 -9.00 -16.23
C GLU A 96 -18.35 -8.59 -15.12
N GLY A 97 -17.38 -9.44 -14.79
CA GLY A 97 -16.36 -9.12 -13.80
C GLY A 97 -15.54 -7.88 -14.15
N LEU A 98 -15.19 -7.69 -15.43
CA LEU A 98 -14.45 -6.50 -15.86
C LEU A 98 -15.31 -5.24 -15.89
N GLN A 99 -16.56 -5.31 -16.37
CA GLN A 99 -17.40 -4.13 -16.53
C GLN A 99 -18.12 -3.71 -15.24
N ASP A 100 -18.56 -4.70 -14.42
CA ASP A 100 -19.43 -4.43 -13.28
C ASP A 100 -18.70 -4.47 -11.93
N MET A 101 -17.46 -5.00 -11.88
CA MET A 101 -16.66 -5.08 -10.66
C MET A 101 -15.33 -4.34 -10.77
N PHE A 102 -14.53 -4.66 -11.80
CA PHE A 102 -13.20 -4.10 -11.99
C PHE A 102 -13.24 -2.61 -12.34
N MET A 103 -13.93 -2.26 -13.44
CA MET A 103 -13.98 -0.87 -13.93
C MET A 103 -14.69 0.07 -12.97
N PRO A 104 -15.83 -0.28 -12.33
CA PRO A 104 -16.45 0.59 -11.34
C PRO A 104 -15.55 0.87 -10.13
N ALA A 105 -14.83 -0.13 -9.63
CA ALA A 105 -13.90 0.05 -8.52
C ALA A 105 -12.72 0.96 -8.90
N ALA A 106 -12.18 0.80 -10.09
CA ALA A 106 -11.11 1.66 -10.61
C ALA A 106 -11.61 3.10 -10.84
N ALA A 107 -12.79 3.27 -11.42
CA ALA A 107 -13.38 4.58 -11.69
C ALA A 107 -13.76 5.33 -10.40
N ASP A 108 -14.33 4.62 -9.41
CA ASP A 108 -14.64 5.19 -8.08
C ASP A 108 -13.36 5.70 -7.40
N TYR A 109 -12.26 4.93 -7.47
CA TYR A 109 -10.98 5.36 -6.93
C TYR A 109 -10.47 6.64 -7.61
N VAL A 110 -10.51 6.69 -8.94
CA VAL A 110 -10.13 7.89 -9.71
C VAL A 110 -11.00 9.08 -9.29
N SER A 111 -12.33 8.91 -9.27
CA SER A 111 -13.28 9.96 -8.89
C SER A 111 -13.00 10.55 -7.51
N LYS A 112 -12.66 9.71 -6.53
CA LYS A 112 -12.42 10.13 -5.15
C LYS A 112 -11.07 10.81 -4.94
N TYR A 113 -10.03 10.39 -5.66
CA TYR A 113 -8.65 10.73 -5.31
C TYR A 113 -7.89 11.47 -6.42
N PHE A 114 -8.46 11.65 -7.62
CA PHE A 114 -7.77 12.31 -8.72
C PHE A 114 -7.21 13.68 -8.33
N LEU A 115 -8.02 14.54 -7.69
CA LEU A 115 -7.56 15.87 -7.30
C LEU A 115 -6.40 15.82 -6.31
N THR A 116 -6.38 14.85 -5.39
CA THR A 116 -5.28 14.66 -4.43
C THR A 116 -3.98 14.29 -5.16
N PHE A 117 -4.05 13.34 -6.10
CA PHE A 117 -2.90 12.97 -6.93
C PHE A 117 -2.46 14.12 -7.83
N PHE A 118 -3.42 14.86 -8.38
CA PHE A 118 -3.17 15.99 -9.27
C PHE A 118 -2.40 17.11 -8.60
N VAL A 119 -2.88 17.61 -7.45
CA VAL A 119 -2.18 18.69 -6.74
C VAL A 119 -0.82 18.24 -6.20
N GLY A 120 -0.70 16.99 -5.72
CA GLY A 120 0.58 16.43 -5.28
C GLY A 120 1.60 16.31 -6.41
N ALA A 121 1.18 15.88 -7.60
CA ALA A 121 2.03 15.79 -8.77
C ALA A 121 2.43 17.18 -9.30
N LEU A 122 1.51 18.16 -9.30
CA LEU A 122 1.82 19.55 -9.61
C LEU A 122 2.87 20.13 -8.65
N PHE A 123 2.68 19.92 -7.35
CA PHE A 123 3.63 20.38 -6.32
C PHE A 123 5.01 19.77 -6.54
N GLY A 124 5.06 18.45 -6.83
CA GLY A 124 6.29 17.76 -7.15
C GLY A 124 6.96 18.29 -8.42
N ALA A 125 6.21 18.53 -9.49
CA ALA A 125 6.73 19.11 -10.72
C ALA A 125 7.33 20.50 -10.48
N VAL A 126 6.63 21.37 -9.73
CA VAL A 126 7.16 22.68 -9.33
C VAL A 126 8.48 22.54 -8.56
N TYR A 127 8.54 21.63 -7.57
CA TYR A 127 9.73 21.39 -6.78
C TYR A 127 10.91 20.83 -7.61
N GLN A 128 10.60 19.98 -8.57
CA GLN A 128 11.59 19.44 -9.50
C GLN A 128 12.17 20.55 -10.40
N PHE A 129 11.30 21.27 -11.10
CA PHE A 129 11.73 22.23 -12.11
C PHE A 129 12.32 23.52 -11.54
N THR A 130 11.93 23.93 -10.34
CA THR A 130 12.54 25.04 -9.62
C THR A 130 13.87 24.67 -8.96
N GLY A 131 14.15 23.37 -8.76
CA GLY A 131 15.30 22.90 -8.01
C GLY A 131 15.09 22.97 -6.47
N ALA A 132 13.87 23.24 -6.01
CA ALA A 132 13.58 23.32 -4.58
C ALA A 132 13.87 22.01 -3.82
N ALA A 133 13.50 20.88 -4.40
CA ALA A 133 13.80 19.56 -3.81
C ALA A 133 15.30 19.30 -3.71
N GLU A 134 16.06 19.67 -4.74
CA GLU A 134 17.53 19.57 -4.74
C GLU A 134 18.16 20.50 -3.69
N SER A 135 17.64 21.73 -3.53
CA SER A 135 18.12 22.67 -2.52
C SER A 135 17.94 22.11 -1.09
N ILE A 136 16.76 21.56 -0.79
CA ILE A 136 16.49 20.89 0.49
C ILE A 136 17.45 19.70 0.68
N ALA A 137 17.62 18.87 -0.35
CA ALA A 137 18.48 17.70 -0.28
C ALA A 137 19.95 18.07 -0.04
N ARG A 138 20.48 19.12 -0.70
CA ARG A 138 21.85 19.61 -0.47
C ARG A 138 22.02 20.15 0.93
N PHE A 139 21.03 20.92 1.43
CA PHE A 139 21.07 21.43 2.79
C PHE A 139 21.15 20.32 3.83
N ILE A 140 20.24 19.33 3.75
CA ILE A 140 20.19 18.20 4.69
C ILE A 140 21.43 17.32 4.53
N GLY A 141 21.84 17.02 3.30
CA GLY A 141 23.05 16.25 3.01
C GLY A 141 24.32 16.90 3.54
N GLY A 142 24.42 18.23 3.43
CA GLY A 142 25.54 19.01 3.94
C GLY A 142 25.69 18.97 5.46
N LEU A 143 24.60 18.82 6.20
CA LEU A 143 24.64 18.69 7.68
C LEU A 143 25.37 17.41 8.16
N CYS A 144 25.45 16.41 7.34
CA CYS A 144 25.91 15.06 7.75
C CYS A 144 27.33 14.70 7.26
N HIS A 145 28.01 15.58 6.53
CA HIS A 145 29.43 15.44 6.13
C HIS A 145 29.78 14.06 5.56
N GLY A 146 28.93 13.51 4.66
CA GLY A 146 29.14 12.23 4.00
C GLY A 146 28.91 10.99 4.88
N LYS A 147 28.43 11.15 6.11
CA LYS A 147 28.02 10.05 6.99
C LYS A 147 26.53 9.78 6.86
N PHE A 148 26.11 8.54 7.13
CA PHE A 148 24.69 8.15 7.15
C PHE A 148 23.93 8.40 5.83
N VAL A 149 24.60 8.22 4.68
CA VAL A 149 24.05 8.60 3.36
C VAL A 149 22.69 7.95 3.06
N ALA A 150 22.54 6.64 3.30
CA ALA A 150 21.26 5.97 3.07
C ALA A 150 20.15 6.48 4.03
N PRO A 151 20.37 6.61 5.35
CA PRO A 151 19.43 7.27 6.25
C PRO A 151 19.10 8.72 5.87
N ILE A 152 20.06 9.48 5.35
CA ILE A 152 19.82 10.87 4.90
C ILE A 152 18.84 10.92 3.74
N ILE A 153 18.99 10.04 2.76
CA ILE A 153 18.04 9.92 1.64
C ILE A 153 16.65 9.61 2.17
N MET A 154 16.53 8.70 3.14
CA MET A 154 15.25 8.43 3.82
C MET A 154 14.67 9.69 4.50
N CYS A 155 15.50 10.49 5.18
CA CYS A 155 15.05 11.75 5.80
C CYS A 155 14.55 12.74 4.76
N ILE A 156 15.31 12.97 3.69
CA ILE A 156 14.96 13.90 2.61
C ILE A 156 13.63 13.50 1.96
N THR A 157 13.52 12.25 1.56
CA THR A 157 12.30 11.73 0.91
C THR A 157 11.10 11.77 1.85
N GLY A 158 11.32 11.46 3.13
CA GLY A 158 10.28 11.53 4.16
C GLY A 158 9.80 12.95 4.44
N ILE A 159 10.68 13.93 4.53
CA ILE A 159 10.32 15.35 4.71
C ILE A 159 9.51 15.85 3.52
N LEU A 160 9.94 15.55 2.30
CA LEU A 160 9.21 15.96 1.08
C LEU A 160 7.82 15.32 1.04
N THR A 161 7.72 14.03 1.32
CA THR A 161 6.43 13.31 1.31
C THR A 161 5.52 13.81 2.45
N PHE A 162 6.05 14.01 3.64
CA PHE A 162 5.30 14.60 4.76
C PHE A 162 4.85 16.03 4.44
N GLY A 163 5.63 16.76 3.63
CA GLY A 163 5.28 18.08 3.11
C GLY A 163 4.23 18.09 2.01
N GLY A 164 3.68 16.94 1.60
CA GLY A 164 2.62 16.81 0.60
C GLY A 164 3.11 16.50 -0.81
N VAL A 165 4.41 16.33 -1.03
CA VAL A 165 4.93 15.88 -2.34
C VAL A 165 4.56 14.41 -2.54
N SER A 166 3.97 14.09 -3.68
CA SER A 166 3.67 12.69 -4.02
C SER A 166 4.94 11.84 -4.04
N GLY A 167 4.92 10.67 -3.37
CA GLY A 167 6.04 9.73 -3.36
C GLY A 167 6.51 9.35 -4.76
N PHE A 168 5.60 9.24 -5.73
CA PHE A 168 5.96 8.98 -7.14
C PHE A 168 6.82 10.09 -7.75
N VAL A 169 6.60 11.34 -7.38
CA VAL A 169 7.43 12.45 -7.87
C VAL A 169 8.74 12.49 -7.10
N VAL A 170 8.70 12.28 -5.78
CA VAL A 170 9.88 12.32 -4.91
C VAL A 170 10.99 11.41 -5.42
N PHE A 171 10.70 10.19 -5.82
CA PHE A 171 11.78 9.30 -6.23
C PHE A 171 12.40 9.66 -7.60
N PHE A 172 11.65 10.26 -8.53
CA PHE A 172 12.24 10.78 -9.76
C PHE A 172 13.21 11.93 -9.49
N VAL A 173 12.84 12.81 -8.53
CA VAL A 173 13.66 13.98 -8.18
C VAL A 173 14.87 13.59 -7.35
N ILE A 174 14.69 12.69 -6.39
CA ILE A 174 15.72 12.35 -5.41
C ILE A 174 16.69 11.26 -5.93
N TYR A 175 16.27 10.42 -6.86
CA TYR A 175 17.17 9.37 -7.39
C TYR A 175 18.51 9.92 -7.92
N PRO A 176 18.56 10.95 -8.78
CA PRO A 176 19.83 11.53 -9.20
C PRO A 176 20.71 12.02 -8.05
N ILE A 177 20.08 12.65 -7.05
CA ILE A 177 20.78 13.17 -5.86
C ILE A 177 21.31 12.01 -5.02
N ALA A 178 20.47 10.99 -4.79
CA ALA A 178 20.87 9.78 -4.09
C ALA A 178 22.03 9.08 -4.79
N LEU A 179 21.98 8.99 -6.12
CA LEU A 179 23.02 8.37 -6.92
C LEU A 179 24.37 9.09 -6.74
N ASN A 180 24.39 10.44 -6.76
CA ASN A 180 25.58 11.22 -6.52
C ASN A 180 26.13 11.04 -5.10
N LEU A 181 25.29 11.14 -4.08
CA LEU A 181 25.72 10.96 -2.70
C LEU A 181 26.27 9.56 -2.44
N PHE A 182 25.65 8.52 -3.03
CA PHE A 182 26.14 7.15 -2.94
C PHE A 182 27.47 6.97 -3.68
N LYS A 183 27.67 7.64 -4.84
CA LYS A 183 28.91 7.63 -5.60
C LYS A 183 30.06 8.29 -4.81
N GLU A 184 29.83 9.49 -4.29
CA GLU A 184 30.81 10.23 -3.47
C GLU A 184 31.24 9.45 -2.22
N SER A 185 30.31 8.74 -1.60
CA SER A 185 30.57 7.92 -0.40
C SER A 185 30.99 6.49 -0.72
N ASN A 186 31.13 6.13 -2.00
CA ASN A 186 31.45 4.79 -2.49
C ASN A 186 30.54 3.69 -1.89
N LEU A 187 29.25 3.98 -1.73
CA LEU A 187 28.27 3.04 -1.22
C LEU A 187 27.54 2.29 -2.35
N THR A 188 27.24 1.03 -2.12
CA THR A 188 26.52 0.21 -3.11
C THR A 188 25.12 0.77 -3.43
N ARG A 189 24.79 0.87 -4.71
CA ARG A 189 23.47 1.33 -5.21
C ARG A 189 22.29 0.47 -4.74
N ARG A 190 22.55 -0.76 -4.26
CA ARG A 190 21.52 -1.71 -3.78
C ARG A 190 20.61 -1.11 -2.69
N LEU A 191 21.12 -0.17 -1.89
CA LEU A 191 20.36 0.47 -0.81
C LEU A 191 19.54 1.69 -1.24
N ILE A 192 19.77 2.26 -2.41
CA ILE A 192 19.05 3.46 -2.88
C ILE A 192 17.53 3.25 -2.88
N PRO A 193 16.98 2.16 -3.47
CA PRO A 193 15.53 1.95 -3.47
C PRO A 193 14.95 1.85 -2.07
N ALA A 194 15.60 1.13 -1.16
CA ALA A 194 15.14 1.01 0.23
C ALA A 194 15.18 2.35 0.97
N ALA A 195 16.22 3.15 0.76
CA ALA A 195 16.34 4.48 1.39
C ALA A 195 15.24 5.44 0.89
N ILE A 196 15.02 5.50 -0.42
CA ILE A 196 13.99 6.36 -1.02
C ILE A 196 12.59 5.92 -0.58
N SER A 197 12.27 4.65 -0.76
CA SER A 197 10.94 4.12 -0.49
C SER A 197 10.58 4.14 0.99
N ALA A 198 11.54 3.87 1.88
CA ALA A 198 11.31 3.99 3.31
C ALA A 198 10.94 5.43 3.74
N GLY A 199 11.57 6.45 3.16
CA GLY A 199 11.17 7.82 3.41
C GLY A 199 9.79 8.14 2.83
N CYS A 200 9.48 7.65 1.63
CA CYS A 200 8.22 7.98 0.95
C CYS A 200 7.00 7.29 1.56
N TRP A 201 7.12 6.04 2.06
CA TRP A 201 5.95 5.19 2.29
C TRP A 201 5.89 4.51 3.66
N THR A 202 6.67 4.96 4.65
CA THR A 202 6.61 4.45 6.02
C THR A 202 6.23 5.55 7.01
N TRP A 203 7.07 5.90 7.95
CA TRP A 203 6.85 6.87 9.01
C TRP A 203 6.27 8.21 8.52
N SER A 204 6.73 8.73 7.39
CA SER A 204 6.23 9.99 6.82
C SER A 204 4.78 9.92 6.38
N MET A 205 4.33 8.73 5.98
CA MET A 205 3.00 8.48 5.46
C MET A 205 2.00 8.13 6.55
N SER A 206 2.44 7.39 7.58
CA SER A 206 1.62 6.93 8.70
C SER A 206 1.63 7.89 9.90
N ALA A 207 2.57 8.85 9.95
CA ALA A 207 2.68 9.78 11.07
C ALA A 207 1.43 10.66 11.24
N PRO A 208 1.13 11.07 12.49
CA PRO A 208 0.03 11.99 12.75
C PRO A 208 0.29 13.35 12.09
N GLY A 209 -0.74 13.91 11.46
CA GLY A 209 -0.64 15.19 10.75
C GLY A 209 -0.10 15.09 9.31
N SER A 210 0.25 13.90 8.82
CA SER A 210 0.67 13.72 7.44
C SER A 210 -0.51 13.91 6.47
N PRO A 211 -0.37 14.70 5.39
CA PRO A 211 -1.37 14.85 4.33
C PRO A 211 -1.35 13.68 3.33
N SER A 212 -0.81 12.55 3.73
CA SER A 212 -0.71 11.36 2.89
C SER A 212 -2.07 10.81 2.49
N ILE A 213 -2.15 10.12 1.33
CA ILE A 213 -3.38 9.54 0.82
C ILE A 213 -3.99 8.52 1.80
N GLN A 214 -3.19 7.80 2.57
CA GLN A 214 -3.66 6.85 3.57
C GLN A 214 -4.38 7.55 4.72
N ASN A 215 -3.81 8.63 5.25
CA ASN A 215 -4.50 9.45 6.25
C ASN A 215 -5.78 10.07 5.68
N VAL A 216 -5.77 10.57 4.45
CA VAL A 216 -6.97 11.11 3.77
C VAL A 216 -8.06 10.06 3.64
N ILE A 217 -7.71 8.82 3.29
CA ILE A 217 -8.67 7.70 3.21
C ILE A 217 -9.26 7.40 4.59
N ALA A 218 -8.42 7.33 5.63
CA ALA A 218 -8.89 7.09 6.99
C ALA A 218 -9.79 8.23 7.50
N ILE A 219 -9.42 9.49 7.27
CA ILE A 219 -10.24 10.67 7.61
C ILE A 219 -11.61 10.56 6.95
N LYS A 220 -11.66 10.32 5.64
CA LYS A 220 -12.92 10.26 4.88
C LYS A 220 -13.79 9.05 5.25
N SER A 221 -13.18 7.91 5.54
CA SER A 221 -13.91 6.67 5.84
C SER A 221 -14.37 6.58 7.29
N LEU A 222 -13.62 7.16 8.23
CA LEU A 222 -13.86 7.01 9.67
C LEU A 222 -14.31 8.32 10.35
N GLY A 223 -14.30 9.46 9.63
CA GLY A 223 -14.61 10.77 10.22
C GLY A 223 -13.63 11.25 11.28
N THR A 224 -12.39 10.77 11.25
CA THR A 224 -11.34 11.09 12.23
C THR A 224 -10.47 12.28 11.78
N LEU A 225 -9.70 12.86 12.67
CA LEU A 225 -8.73 13.90 12.35
C LEU A 225 -7.41 13.30 11.83
N SER A 226 -6.63 14.09 11.10
CA SER A 226 -5.25 13.72 10.68
C SER A 226 -4.34 13.38 11.87
N THR A 227 -4.64 13.96 13.03
CA THR A 227 -3.91 13.77 14.30
C THR A 227 -4.49 12.69 15.19
N ALA A 228 -5.34 11.80 14.65
CA ALA A 228 -5.96 10.69 15.39
C ALA A 228 -4.92 9.89 16.21
N ALA A 229 -5.24 9.60 17.49
CA ALA A 229 -4.37 8.92 18.45
C ALA A 229 -2.96 9.53 18.48
N PHE A 230 -2.86 10.85 18.68
CA PHE A 230 -1.64 11.63 18.48
C PHE A 230 -0.42 11.10 19.23
N VAL A 231 -0.56 10.90 20.56
CA VAL A 231 0.58 10.53 21.42
C VAL A 231 1.17 9.16 21.03
N PRO A 232 0.40 8.05 21.01
CA PRO A 232 0.95 6.75 20.62
C PRO A 232 1.40 6.74 19.16
N SER A 233 0.73 7.50 18.27
CA SER A 233 1.13 7.61 16.86
C SER A 233 2.49 8.28 16.70
N LEU A 234 2.74 9.37 17.44
CA LEU A 234 4.01 10.09 17.40
C LEU A 234 5.15 9.22 17.91
N ILE A 235 4.95 8.55 19.06
CA ILE A 235 5.94 7.63 19.63
C ILE A 235 6.30 6.54 18.62
N VAL A 236 5.28 5.91 18.00
CA VAL A 236 5.47 4.84 17.02
C VAL A 236 6.19 5.34 15.77
N SER A 237 5.82 6.53 15.26
CA SER A 237 6.48 7.09 14.06
C SER A 237 7.95 7.41 14.31
N ILE A 238 8.30 7.90 15.52
CA ILE A 238 9.69 8.15 15.91
C ILE A 238 10.47 6.84 16.01
N ILE A 239 9.89 5.83 16.62
CA ILE A 239 10.53 4.52 16.75
C ILE A 239 10.70 3.84 15.38
N GLU A 240 9.69 3.92 14.51
CA GLU A 240 9.76 3.43 13.13
C GLU A 240 10.90 4.10 12.37
N PHE A 241 10.96 5.43 12.42
CA PHE A 241 12.05 6.22 11.85
C PHE A 241 13.43 5.76 12.36
N LEU A 242 13.59 5.61 13.68
CA LEU A 242 14.87 5.19 14.28
C LEU A 242 15.26 3.76 13.89
N LEU A 243 14.31 2.83 13.87
CA LEU A 243 14.58 1.45 13.46
C LEU A 243 15.02 1.38 12.00
N ILE A 244 14.36 2.12 11.11
CA ILE A 244 14.74 2.19 9.70
C ILE A 244 16.10 2.87 9.53
N PHE A 245 16.35 3.95 10.24
CA PHE A 245 17.63 4.66 10.25
C PHE A 245 18.80 3.70 10.63
N VAL A 246 18.64 2.99 11.75
CA VAL A 246 19.63 2.03 12.23
C VAL A 246 19.81 0.88 11.23
N TRP A 247 18.72 0.37 10.65
CA TRP A 247 18.80 -0.69 9.65
C TRP A 247 19.57 -0.26 8.40
N LEU A 248 19.25 0.89 7.83
CA LEU A 248 19.91 1.39 6.62
C LEU A 248 21.42 1.62 6.86
N GLU A 249 21.79 2.20 8.01
CA GLU A 249 23.20 2.40 8.37
C GLU A 249 23.92 1.08 8.61
N TYR A 250 23.30 0.13 9.33
CA TYR A 250 23.84 -1.21 9.52
C TYR A 250 24.11 -1.90 8.18
N ARG A 251 23.16 -1.81 7.25
CA ARG A 251 23.28 -2.42 5.92
C ARG A 251 24.35 -1.76 5.07
N ALA A 252 24.45 -0.43 5.11
CA ALA A 252 25.50 0.30 4.42
C ALA A 252 26.91 -0.19 4.86
N ARG A 253 27.13 -0.23 6.18
CA ARG A 253 28.39 -0.75 6.75
C ARG A 253 28.64 -2.21 6.41
N LYS A 254 27.60 -3.06 6.49
CA LYS A 254 27.71 -4.49 6.17
C LYS A 254 28.07 -4.72 4.70
N PHE A 255 27.47 -3.98 3.78
CA PHE A 255 27.81 -4.06 2.37
C PHE A 255 29.25 -3.64 2.10
N THR A 256 29.70 -2.50 2.65
CA THR A 256 31.08 -2.03 2.52
C THR A 256 32.09 -3.05 3.08
N LYS A 257 31.80 -3.62 4.28
CA LYS A 257 32.64 -4.67 4.88
C LYS A 257 32.75 -5.92 3.98
N ASN A 258 31.71 -6.23 3.23
CA ASN A 258 31.67 -7.39 2.32
C ASN A 258 32.14 -7.07 0.90
N GLY A 259 32.77 -5.90 0.68
CA GLY A 259 33.33 -5.51 -0.62
C GLY A 259 32.28 -5.15 -1.67
N TYR A 260 31.09 -4.68 -1.25
CA TYR A 260 30.08 -4.12 -2.14
C TYR A 260 30.20 -2.60 -2.14
N TYR A 261 30.65 -2.07 -3.24
CA TYR A 261 30.87 -0.64 -3.46
C TYR A 261 29.93 -0.08 -4.54
N PHE A 262 30.08 1.18 -4.90
CA PHE A 262 29.24 1.85 -5.88
C PHE A 262 29.31 1.16 -7.26
N ASP A 263 30.53 0.90 -7.76
CA ASP A 263 30.82 0.23 -9.04
C ASP A 263 30.85 -1.30 -8.87
N ASP A 264 29.73 -1.89 -8.43
CA ASP A 264 29.62 -3.35 -8.22
C ASP A 264 29.36 -4.06 -9.56
N ALA A 265 30.37 -4.73 -10.11
CA ALA A 265 30.27 -5.51 -11.35
C ALA A 265 29.26 -6.66 -11.29
N ARG A 266 28.81 -7.06 -10.06
CA ARG A 266 27.80 -8.11 -9.87
C ARG A 266 26.37 -7.62 -10.13
N LEU A 267 26.15 -6.32 -10.29
CA LEU A 267 24.85 -5.76 -10.66
C LEU A 267 24.52 -6.07 -12.12
N LYS A 268 23.29 -6.50 -12.36
CA LYS A 268 22.81 -6.90 -13.68
C LYS A 268 22.89 -5.75 -14.69
N THR A 269 22.55 -4.54 -14.24
CA THR A 269 22.58 -3.33 -15.08
C THR A 269 23.70 -2.41 -14.61
N GLN A 270 24.67 -2.16 -15.47
CA GLN A 270 25.69 -1.16 -15.23
C GLN A 270 25.19 0.22 -15.65
N LEU A 271 25.67 1.27 -14.97
CA LEU A 271 25.33 2.64 -15.31
C LEU A 271 26.15 3.10 -16.51
N SER A 272 25.50 3.81 -17.42
CA SER A 272 26.19 4.47 -18.56
C SER A 272 26.92 5.73 -18.08
N ALA A 273 27.83 6.24 -18.90
CA ALA A 273 28.48 7.52 -18.63
C ALA A 273 27.49 8.68 -18.53
N GLU A 274 26.37 8.62 -19.26
CA GLU A 274 25.27 9.60 -19.18
C GLU A 274 24.56 9.54 -17.82
N ASP A 275 24.32 8.35 -17.26
CA ASP A 275 23.73 8.17 -15.93
C ASP A 275 24.61 8.73 -14.82
N LEU A 276 25.93 8.72 -15.03
CA LEU A 276 26.94 9.18 -14.09
C LEU A 276 27.28 10.68 -14.24
N ASN A 277 26.90 11.29 -15.36
CA ASN A 277 27.14 12.71 -15.63
C ASN A 277 26.00 13.60 -15.11
N ILE A 278 25.63 13.41 -13.88
CA ILE A 278 24.60 14.22 -13.22
C ILE A 278 25.26 15.52 -12.73
N GLN A 279 25.18 16.58 -13.56
CA GLN A 279 25.55 17.93 -13.13
C GLN A 279 24.44 18.48 -12.23
N GLY A 280 24.77 18.76 -10.98
CA GLY A 280 23.86 19.49 -10.09
C GLY A 280 23.61 20.90 -10.61
N ARG A 281 22.39 21.43 -10.39
CA ARG A 281 22.08 22.81 -10.77
C ARG A 281 22.89 23.80 -9.91
N GLU A 282 23.47 24.81 -10.53
CA GLU A 282 24.13 25.91 -9.81
C GLU A 282 23.12 26.93 -9.30
N ASP A 283 22.02 27.14 -10.05
CA ASP A 283 20.97 28.11 -9.78
C ASP A 283 19.81 27.41 -9.03
N LEU A 284 19.91 27.39 -7.71
CA LEU A 284 18.92 26.80 -6.80
C LEU A 284 18.29 27.88 -5.92
N PRO A 285 17.00 27.77 -5.58
CA PRO A 285 16.40 28.60 -4.54
C PRO A 285 17.08 28.31 -3.17
N HIS A 286 17.18 29.32 -2.33
CA HIS A 286 17.68 29.10 -0.98
C HIS A 286 16.76 28.09 -0.25
N TRP A 287 17.34 27.15 0.52
CA TRP A 287 16.58 26.08 1.18
C TRP A 287 15.41 26.58 2.06
N VAL A 288 15.57 27.73 2.71
CA VAL A 288 14.49 28.38 3.49
C VAL A 288 13.27 28.67 2.60
N ILE A 289 13.49 29.24 1.40
CA ILE A 289 12.41 29.55 0.45
C ILE A 289 11.73 28.26 0.00
N ALA A 290 12.50 27.17 -0.18
CA ALA A 290 11.96 25.87 -0.54
C ALA A 290 11.11 25.23 0.58
N PHE A 291 11.38 25.51 1.87
CA PHE A 291 10.57 25.01 2.98
C PHE A 291 9.26 25.79 3.20
N ILE A 292 9.18 27.06 2.83
CA ILE A 292 8.00 27.91 3.10
C ILE A 292 6.68 27.30 2.55
N PRO A 293 6.59 26.83 1.29
CA PRO A 293 5.36 26.21 0.80
C PRO A 293 4.98 24.92 1.53
N ILE A 294 5.96 24.11 1.96
CA ILE A 294 5.73 22.90 2.76
C ILE A 294 5.11 23.28 4.12
N ILE A 295 5.68 24.28 4.79
CA ILE A 295 5.15 24.78 6.08
C ILE A 295 3.73 25.31 5.90
N LEU A 296 3.45 26.05 4.82
CA LEU A 296 2.10 26.53 4.53
C LEU A 296 1.11 25.37 4.39
N ILE A 297 1.45 24.33 3.64
CA ILE A 297 0.58 23.14 3.48
C ILE A 297 0.26 22.52 4.85
N LEU A 298 1.28 22.33 5.69
CA LEU A 298 1.11 21.70 7.01
C LEU A 298 0.26 22.59 7.95
N VAL A 299 0.44 23.91 7.92
CA VAL A 299 -0.36 24.85 8.70
C VAL A 299 -1.81 24.87 8.25
N LEU A 300 -2.06 24.91 6.93
CA LEU A 300 -3.43 24.89 6.40
C LEU A 300 -4.14 23.58 6.70
N PHE A 301 -3.47 22.46 6.49
CA PHE A 301 -4.04 21.13 6.69
C PHE A 301 -4.25 20.79 8.18
N ASN A 302 -3.26 21.02 9.03
CA ASN A 302 -3.32 20.63 10.45
C ASN A 302 -3.79 21.75 11.37
N GLY A 303 -3.45 23.01 11.09
CA GLY A 303 -3.81 24.16 11.92
C GLY A 303 -5.22 24.68 11.63
N PHE A 304 -5.56 24.83 10.34
CA PHE A 304 -6.86 25.30 9.92
C PHE A 304 -7.84 24.20 9.54
N HIS A 305 -7.40 22.92 9.58
CA HIS A 305 -8.19 21.74 9.22
C HIS A 305 -8.82 21.82 7.82
N LEU A 306 -8.14 22.51 6.88
CA LEU A 306 -8.56 22.51 5.48
C LEU A 306 -8.32 21.15 4.84
N ASP A 307 -9.12 20.79 3.86
CA ASP A 307 -8.88 19.60 3.06
C ASP A 307 -7.49 19.61 2.41
N VAL A 308 -6.95 18.42 2.14
CA VAL A 308 -5.61 18.27 1.54
C VAL A 308 -5.50 18.95 0.17
N VAL A 309 -6.55 18.91 -0.65
CA VAL A 309 -6.53 19.49 -2.01
C VAL A 309 -6.32 21.00 -1.98
N PRO A 310 -7.14 21.83 -1.29
CA PRO A 310 -6.90 23.27 -1.21
C PRO A 310 -5.60 23.60 -0.49
N SER A 311 -5.19 22.82 0.53
CA SER A 311 -3.93 23.06 1.25
C SER A 311 -2.72 22.89 0.34
N VAL A 312 -2.65 21.79 -0.43
CA VAL A 312 -1.55 21.53 -1.36
C VAL A 312 -1.61 22.49 -2.55
N PHE A 313 -2.79 22.84 -3.05
CA PHE A 313 -2.93 23.83 -4.13
C PHE A 313 -2.40 25.21 -3.73
N ALA A 314 -2.69 25.66 -2.50
CA ALA A 314 -2.10 26.89 -1.96
C ALA A 314 -0.56 26.81 -1.89
N GLY A 315 -0.02 25.64 -1.49
CA GLY A 315 1.42 25.37 -1.53
C GLY A 315 2.01 25.45 -2.93
N VAL A 316 1.32 24.88 -3.95
CA VAL A 316 1.73 24.97 -5.37
C VAL A 316 1.77 26.43 -5.82
N ALA A 317 0.72 27.20 -5.54
CA ALA A 317 0.64 28.62 -5.91
C ALA A 317 1.77 29.43 -5.26
N LEU A 318 1.97 29.28 -3.95
CA LEU A 318 3.05 29.96 -3.23
C LEU A 318 4.43 29.54 -3.76
N ALA A 319 4.65 28.26 -4.00
CA ALA A 319 5.90 27.74 -4.57
C ALA A 319 6.18 28.37 -5.96
N ALA A 320 5.17 28.42 -6.82
CA ALA A 320 5.30 29.04 -8.14
C ALA A 320 5.63 30.53 -8.05
N ILE A 321 5.01 31.28 -7.13
CA ILE A 321 5.28 32.71 -6.92
C ILE A 321 6.70 32.91 -6.38
N LEU A 322 7.07 32.26 -5.28
CA LEU A 322 8.36 32.47 -4.63
C LEU A 322 9.55 32.02 -5.49
N MET A 323 9.33 30.97 -6.29
CA MET A 323 10.40 30.34 -7.07
C MET A 323 10.26 30.57 -8.57
N PHE A 324 9.45 31.56 -9.01
CA PHE A 324 9.16 31.84 -10.41
C PHE A 324 10.43 32.01 -11.25
N LYS A 325 11.41 32.73 -10.75
CA LYS A 325 12.67 33.05 -11.43
C LYS A 325 13.60 31.85 -11.68
N PHE A 326 13.42 30.77 -10.90
CA PHE A 326 14.27 29.58 -11.03
C PHE A 326 13.87 28.65 -12.16
N VAL A 327 12.73 28.89 -12.82
CA VAL A 327 12.31 28.21 -14.04
C VAL A 327 12.70 29.11 -15.22
N LYS A 328 13.83 28.79 -15.87
CA LYS A 328 14.32 29.55 -17.03
C LYS A 328 13.40 29.35 -18.23
N GLY A 329 13.06 30.43 -18.95
CA GLY A 329 12.16 30.38 -20.12
C GLY A 329 10.78 31.01 -19.89
N GLY A 330 10.58 31.66 -18.71
CA GLY A 330 9.38 32.43 -18.43
C GLY A 330 8.08 31.61 -18.39
N ILE A 331 6.98 32.23 -18.78
CA ILE A 331 5.63 31.65 -18.72
C ILE A 331 5.52 30.37 -19.56
N GLU A 332 6.13 30.33 -20.73
CA GLU A 332 6.09 29.15 -21.60
C GLU A 332 6.66 27.90 -20.91
N GLN A 333 7.76 28.05 -20.19
CA GLN A 333 8.34 26.92 -19.45
C GLN A 333 7.48 26.54 -18.24
N TRP A 334 6.85 27.49 -17.57
CA TRP A 334 5.91 27.21 -16.50
C TRP A 334 4.70 26.42 -16.98
N VAL A 335 4.18 26.70 -18.20
CA VAL A 335 3.14 25.87 -18.81
C VAL A 335 3.64 24.42 -18.99
N LYS A 336 4.87 24.22 -19.40
CA LYS A 336 5.45 22.86 -19.52
C LYS A 336 5.57 22.16 -18.16
N VAL A 337 5.94 22.90 -17.09
CA VAL A 337 6.00 22.36 -15.72
C VAL A 337 4.61 21.87 -15.27
N PHE A 338 3.58 22.68 -15.45
CA PHE A 338 2.23 22.29 -15.06
C PHE A 338 1.69 21.14 -15.91
N ASN A 339 1.94 21.15 -17.23
CA ASN A 339 1.56 20.06 -18.13
C ASN A 339 2.26 18.74 -17.72
N LYS A 340 3.52 18.81 -17.34
CA LYS A 340 4.26 17.64 -16.83
C LYS A 340 3.64 17.09 -15.56
N GLY A 341 3.37 17.95 -14.56
CA GLY A 341 2.71 17.55 -13.33
C GLY A 341 1.32 16.93 -13.57
N ALA A 342 0.54 17.52 -14.50
CA ALA A 342 -0.75 16.98 -14.88
C ALA A 342 -0.63 15.58 -15.53
N ALA A 343 0.29 15.40 -16.45
CA ALA A 343 0.56 14.10 -17.08
C ALA A 343 1.01 13.04 -16.06
N ASP A 344 1.93 13.40 -15.16
CA ASP A 344 2.44 12.51 -14.12
C ASP A 344 1.33 12.08 -13.15
N SER A 345 0.38 12.97 -12.84
CA SER A 345 -0.78 12.64 -12.01
C SER A 345 -1.66 11.56 -12.64
N GLY A 346 -1.87 11.65 -13.97
CA GLY A 346 -2.64 10.65 -14.72
C GLY A 346 -1.99 9.27 -14.65
N VAL A 347 -0.69 9.20 -14.86
CA VAL A 347 0.07 7.94 -14.75
C VAL A 347 0.01 7.38 -13.34
N ALA A 348 0.22 8.21 -12.33
CA ALA A 348 0.24 7.78 -10.93
C ALA A 348 -1.13 7.24 -10.48
N ILE A 349 -2.22 7.97 -10.78
CA ILE A 349 -3.56 7.54 -10.35
C ILE A 349 -4.03 6.31 -11.12
N LEU A 350 -3.78 6.21 -12.43
CA LEU A 350 -4.18 5.05 -13.22
C LEU A 350 -3.46 3.78 -12.78
N ASN A 351 -2.15 3.83 -12.52
CA ASN A 351 -1.43 2.69 -11.99
C ASN A 351 -2.03 2.18 -10.67
N THR A 352 -2.51 3.08 -9.81
CA THR A 352 -3.15 2.69 -8.55
C THR A 352 -4.59 2.22 -8.78
N ALA A 353 -5.38 2.95 -9.57
CA ALA A 353 -6.80 2.66 -9.81
C ALA A 353 -7.01 1.28 -10.44
N ILE A 354 -6.15 0.89 -11.39
CA ILE A 354 -6.22 -0.43 -12.04
C ILE A 354 -5.96 -1.56 -11.03
N VAL A 355 -5.04 -1.38 -10.09
CA VAL A 355 -4.81 -2.35 -9.01
C VAL A 355 -5.99 -2.37 -8.03
N VAL A 356 -6.59 -1.21 -7.75
CA VAL A 356 -7.85 -1.13 -6.97
C VAL A 356 -8.99 -1.85 -7.69
N GLY A 357 -9.05 -1.77 -9.01
CA GLY A 357 -9.98 -2.54 -9.84
C GLY A 357 -9.86 -4.05 -9.61
N PHE A 358 -8.63 -4.60 -9.58
CA PHE A 358 -8.39 -5.99 -9.17
C PHE A 358 -8.95 -6.27 -7.77
N GLY A 359 -8.66 -5.40 -6.79
CA GLY A 359 -9.23 -5.51 -5.44
C GLY A 359 -10.77 -5.47 -5.44
N GLY A 360 -11.37 -4.70 -6.36
CA GLY A 360 -12.82 -4.66 -6.58
C GLY A 360 -13.40 -6.01 -7.00
N VAL A 361 -12.73 -6.74 -7.88
CA VAL A 361 -13.11 -8.10 -8.24
C VAL A 361 -12.89 -9.05 -7.07
N VAL A 362 -11.70 -9.04 -6.46
CA VAL A 362 -11.34 -9.90 -5.33
C VAL A 362 -12.40 -9.83 -4.22
N LYS A 363 -12.83 -8.63 -3.82
CA LYS A 363 -13.81 -8.45 -2.74
C LYS A 363 -15.19 -9.05 -3.05
N ASN A 364 -15.53 -9.21 -4.34
CA ASN A 364 -16.79 -9.79 -4.79
C ASN A 364 -16.70 -11.31 -5.02
N THR A 365 -15.54 -11.94 -4.79
CA THR A 365 -15.39 -13.39 -4.88
C THR A 365 -15.86 -14.08 -3.59
N GLN A 366 -16.39 -15.31 -3.73
CA GLN A 366 -16.70 -16.17 -2.59
C GLN A 366 -15.44 -16.42 -1.75
N GLY A 367 -14.28 -16.58 -2.38
CA GLY A 367 -13.00 -16.78 -1.67
C GLY A 367 -12.64 -15.65 -0.72
N PHE A 368 -12.97 -14.40 -1.05
CA PHE A 368 -12.77 -13.27 -0.13
C PHE A 368 -13.77 -13.28 1.03
N ALA A 369 -15.04 -13.58 0.76
CA ALA A 369 -16.05 -13.74 1.81
C ALA A 369 -15.69 -14.85 2.80
N ASP A 370 -15.16 -15.97 2.29
CA ASP A 370 -14.68 -17.09 3.08
C ASP A 370 -13.45 -16.71 3.91
N LEU A 371 -12.51 -15.97 3.34
CA LEU A 371 -11.35 -15.43 4.06
C LEU A 371 -11.77 -14.52 5.21
N VAL A 372 -12.69 -13.60 4.96
CA VAL A 372 -13.25 -12.69 6.00
C VAL A 372 -13.95 -13.49 7.09
N THR A 373 -14.72 -14.52 6.71
CA THR A 373 -15.42 -15.39 7.67
C THR A 373 -14.43 -16.18 8.53
N ALA A 374 -13.37 -16.71 7.91
CA ALA A 374 -12.31 -17.40 8.64
C ALA A 374 -11.60 -16.46 9.64
N LEU A 375 -11.29 -15.23 9.20
CA LEU A 375 -10.67 -14.22 10.07
C LEU A 375 -11.60 -13.81 11.23
N LYS A 376 -12.90 -13.62 10.98
CA LYS A 376 -13.90 -13.33 12.05
C LYS A 376 -14.04 -14.47 13.06
N GLY A 377 -13.86 -15.70 12.62
CA GLY A 377 -13.88 -16.90 13.49
C GLY A 377 -12.66 -17.01 14.41
N MET A 378 -11.61 -16.22 14.17
CA MET A 378 -10.41 -16.20 15.00
C MET A 378 -10.64 -15.24 16.19
N SER A 379 -10.50 -15.73 17.41
CA SER A 379 -10.55 -14.89 18.62
C SER A 379 -9.31 -14.02 18.71
N MET A 380 -9.30 -12.86 18.03
CA MET A 380 -8.20 -11.91 18.02
C MET A 380 -8.58 -10.61 18.75
N PRO A 381 -7.62 -9.95 19.44
CA PRO A 381 -7.84 -8.61 19.96
C PRO A 381 -8.25 -7.64 18.83
N PRO A 382 -9.16 -6.68 19.09
CA PRO A 382 -9.75 -5.82 18.04
C PRO A 382 -8.73 -5.14 17.14
N LEU A 383 -7.66 -4.55 17.70
CA LEU A 383 -6.64 -3.84 16.93
C LEU A 383 -5.72 -4.80 16.14
N VAL A 384 -5.51 -6.02 16.62
CA VAL A 384 -4.80 -7.06 15.87
C VAL A 384 -5.62 -7.48 14.65
N PHE A 385 -6.95 -7.58 14.81
CA PHE A 385 -7.85 -7.87 13.70
C PHE A 385 -7.79 -6.77 12.62
N VAL A 386 -7.83 -5.49 13.02
CA VAL A 386 -7.66 -4.35 12.10
C VAL A 386 -6.32 -4.46 11.37
N MET A 387 -5.22 -4.64 12.10
CA MET A 387 -3.87 -4.75 11.54
C MET A 387 -3.79 -5.83 10.46
N ILE A 388 -4.22 -7.06 10.80
CA ILE A 388 -4.10 -8.22 9.89
C ILE A 388 -4.99 -8.05 8.67
N THR A 389 -6.24 -7.64 8.85
CA THR A 389 -7.20 -7.52 7.74
C THR A 389 -6.81 -6.41 6.78
N VAL A 390 -6.38 -5.25 7.28
CA VAL A 390 -5.90 -4.15 6.42
C VAL A 390 -4.62 -4.54 5.67
N ALA A 391 -3.66 -5.18 6.36
CA ALA A 391 -2.43 -5.65 5.72
C ALA A 391 -2.73 -6.67 4.60
N ILE A 392 -3.61 -7.64 4.86
CA ILE A 392 -4.01 -8.64 3.85
C ILE A 392 -4.72 -7.98 2.66
N CYS A 393 -5.67 -7.05 2.92
CA CYS A 393 -6.34 -6.33 1.84
C CYS A 393 -5.34 -5.49 1.03
N ALA A 394 -4.39 -4.82 1.67
CA ALA A 394 -3.36 -4.04 1.02
C ALA A 394 -2.42 -4.92 0.19
N GLY A 395 -2.03 -6.08 0.73
CA GLY A 395 -1.26 -7.08 0.00
C GLY A 395 -2.01 -7.66 -1.19
N ALA A 396 -3.28 -8.01 -1.03
CA ALA A 396 -4.11 -8.52 -2.13
C ALA A 396 -4.31 -7.47 -3.24
N CYS A 397 -4.46 -6.20 -2.87
CA CYS A 397 -4.62 -5.10 -3.83
C CYS A 397 -3.28 -4.59 -4.41
N GLY A 398 -2.12 -4.97 -3.83
CA GLY A 398 -0.81 -4.40 -4.19
C GLY A 398 -0.75 -2.87 -4.02
N SER A 399 -1.55 -2.32 -3.10
CA SER A 399 -1.71 -0.88 -2.88
C SER A 399 -2.23 -0.61 -1.46
N ALA A 400 -1.49 0.18 -0.68
CA ALA A 400 -1.91 0.61 0.66
C ALA A 400 -3.27 1.31 0.62
N SER A 401 -3.42 2.32 -0.24
CA SER A 401 -4.64 3.10 -0.36
C SER A 401 -5.82 2.27 -0.87
N GLY A 402 -5.59 1.41 -1.87
CA GLY A 402 -6.59 0.50 -2.40
C GLY A 402 -7.06 -0.51 -1.34
N GLY A 403 -6.11 -1.15 -0.65
CA GLY A 403 -6.39 -2.11 0.41
C GLY A 403 -7.11 -1.52 1.60
N MET A 404 -6.75 -0.31 2.03
CA MET A 404 -7.49 0.41 3.08
C MET A 404 -8.93 0.67 2.67
N GLY A 405 -9.16 1.15 1.43
CA GLY A 405 -10.50 1.37 0.90
C GLY A 405 -11.36 0.10 0.92
N VAL A 406 -10.79 -1.03 0.50
CA VAL A 406 -11.46 -2.33 0.56
C VAL A 406 -11.75 -2.75 2.00
N ALA A 407 -10.76 -2.67 2.89
CA ALA A 407 -10.90 -3.07 4.29
C ALA A 407 -11.95 -2.22 5.01
N PHE A 408 -11.94 -0.89 4.84
CA PHE A 408 -12.92 -0.02 5.49
C PHE A 408 -14.33 -0.26 4.95
N ASN A 409 -14.51 -0.39 3.64
CA ASN A 409 -15.82 -0.68 3.07
C ASN A 409 -16.41 -2.03 3.54
N ALA A 410 -15.57 -3.03 3.75
CA ALA A 410 -16.01 -4.37 4.08
C ALA A 410 -16.08 -4.66 5.59
N LEU A 411 -15.28 -3.98 6.41
CA LEU A 411 -14.99 -4.41 7.79
C LEU A 411 -15.13 -3.33 8.85
N THR A 412 -15.41 -2.05 8.52
CA THR A 412 -15.52 -0.98 9.55
C THR A 412 -16.53 -1.31 10.62
N ASP A 413 -17.74 -1.77 10.24
CA ASP A 413 -18.77 -2.17 11.21
C ASP A 413 -18.30 -3.33 12.11
N THR A 414 -17.52 -4.25 11.55
CA THR A 414 -16.95 -5.36 12.32
C THR A 414 -15.90 -4.86 13.32
N TYR A 415 -15.03 -3.91 12.92
CA TYR A 415 -14.04 -3.32 13.82
C TYR A 415 -14.70 -2.64 15.03
N LEU A 416 -15.78 -1.88 14.77
CA LEU A 416 -16.54 -1.19 15.82
C LEU A 416 -17.28 -2.19 16.72
N ALA A 417 -17.90 -3.24 16.15
CA ALA A 417 -18.58 -4.29 16.90
C ALA A 417 -17.61 -5.08 17.80
N LEU A 418 -16.34 -5.20 17.43
CA LEU A 418 -15.28 -5.78 18.25
C LEU A 418 -14.76 -4.82 19.34
N GLY A 419 -15.23 -3.55 19.38
CA GLY A 419 -14.86 -2.56 20.39
C GLY A 419 -13.60 -1.74 20.04
N ALA A 420 -13.13 -1.76 18.80
CA ALA A 420 -12.01 -0.92 18.38
C ALA A 420 -12.45 0.56 18.29
N LYS A 421 -11.65 1.49 18.85
CA LYS A 421 -11.94 2.93 18.81
C LYS A 421 -11.49 3.53 17.47
N LEU A 422 -12.29 4.41 16.87
CA LEU A 422 -12.01 5.05 15.57
C LEU A 422 -10.62 5.66 15.45
N PRO A 423 -10.07 6.43 16.42
CA PRO A 423 -8.71 6.96 16.31
C PRO A 423 -7.62 5.88 16.24
N TYR A 424 -7.83 4.75 16.93
CA TYR A 424 -6.88 3.62 16.89
C TYR A 424 -7.01 2.82 15.60
N ILE A 425 -8.26 2.62 15.09
CA ILE A 425 -8.49 2.02 13.77
C ILE A 425 -7.76 2.84 12.70
N HIS A 426 -7.93 4.17 12.70
CA HIS A 426 -7.27 5.08 11.77
C HIS A 426 -5.77 4.80 11.73
N ARG A 427 -5.12 4.89 12.89
CA ARG A 427 -3.66 4.82 12.94
C ARG A 427 -3.11 3.45 12.61
N ILE A 428 -3.68 2.40 13.19
CA ILE A 428 -3.19 1.06 12.93
C ILE A 428 -3.42 0.66 11.46
N ALA A 429 -4.54 1.10 10.87
CA ALA A 429 -4.81 0.86 9.46
C ALA A 429 -3.83 1.57 8.53
N THR A 430 -3.46 2.83 8.84
CA THR A 430 -2.48 3.57 8.03
C THR A 430 -1.09 2.93 8.05
N ILE A 431 -0.64 2.41 9.22
CA ILE A 431 0.64 1.71 9.32
C ILE A 431 0.54 0.34 8.63
N ALA A 432 -0.47 -0.45 8.96
CA ALA A 432 -0.64 -1.81 8.45
C ALA A 432 -0.81 -1.86 6.92
N ALA A 433 -1.47 -0.85 6.33
CA ALA A 433 -1.64 -0.76 4.89
C ALA A 433 -0.31 -0.64 4.14
N GLY A 434 0.68 0.05 4.72
CA GLY A 434 2.02 0.20 4.16
C GLY A 434 2.93 -1.03 4.33
N THR A 435 2.41 -2.16 4.84
CA THR A 435 3.18 -3.39 5.04
C THR A 435 3.12 -4.34 3.84
N LEU A 436 2.09 -5.16 3.75
CA LEU A 436 1.99 -6.18 2.70
C LEU A 436 1.68 -5.59 1.31
N ASP A 437 1.27 -4.33 1.19
CA ASP A 437 1.20 -3.66 -0.11
C ASP A 437 2.56 -3.61 -0.80
N THR A 438 3.65 -3.57 -0.02
CA THR A 438 5.04 -3.54 -0.50
C THR A 438 5.55 -4.90 -1.02
N LEU A 439 4.71 -5.93 -1.06
CA LEU A 439 5.07 -7.19 -1.71
C LEU A 439 5.59 -6.94 -3.15
N PRO A 440 6.42 -7.85 -3.72
CA PRO A 440 7.14 -7.59 -4.99
C PRO A 440 6.29 -7.15 -6.17
N HIS A 441 4.98 -7.30 -6.10
CA HIS A 441 4.03 -6.90 -7.14
C HIS A 441 3.54 -5.45 -7.05
N GLN A 442 3.94 -4.69 -6.03
CA GLN A 442 3.53 -3.28 -5.90
C GLN A 442 4.06 -2.44 -7.06
N GLY A 443 3.14 -1.75 -7.76
CA GLY A 443 3.49 -0.97 -8.95
C GLY A 443 4.50 0.16 -8.69
N ALA A 444 4.42 0.81 -7.53
CA ALA A 444 5.35 1.88 -7.15
C ALA A 444 6.78 1.34 -6.94
N GLN A 445 6.94 0.18 -6.29
CA GLN A 445 8.25 -0.45 -6.09
C GLN A 445 8.85 -0.94 -7.42
N ILE A 446 8.04 -1.50 -8.32
CA ILE A 446 8.49 -1.90 -9.65
C ILE A 446 9.03 -0.68 -10.40
N THR A 447 8.31 0.44 -10.35
CA THR A 447 8.71 1.70 -10.99
C THR A 447 10.02 2.24 -10.39
N LEU A 448 10.12 2.26 -9.05
CA LEU A 448 11.33 2.72 -8.35
C LEU A 448 12.55 1.86 -8.70
N LEU A 449 12.41 0.54 -8.68
CA LEU A 449 13.49 -0.37 -9.06
C LEU A 449 13.92 -0.16 -10.52
N GLY A 450 12.96 0.07 -11.42
CA GLY A 450 13.23 0.40 -12.83
C GLY A 450 14.05 1.68 -12.97
N ILE A 451 13.69 2.75 -12.25
CA ILE A 451 14.42 4.03 -12.23
C ILE A 451 15.83 3.84 -11.68
N CYS A 452 15.97 3.08 -10.59
CA CYS A 452 17.26 2.78 -9.97
C CYS A 452 18.12 1.81 -10.81
N LYS A 453 17.57 1.27 -11.90
CA LYS A 453 18.22 0.24 -12.75
C LYS A 453 18.69 -0.97 -11.94
N LEU A 454 17.82 -1.41 -11.01
CA LEU A 454 18.05 -2.55 -10.13
C LEU A 454 16.91 -3.56 -10.23
N THR A 455 17.25 -4.82 -10.01
CA THR A 455 16.27 -5.90 -9.93
C THR A 455 15.80 -6.12 -8.51
N HIS A 456 14.65 -6.80 -8.34
CA HIS A 456 14.16 -7.24 -7.03
C HIS A 456 15.21 -8.07 -6.26
N LYS A 457 15.95 -8.95 -6.94
CA LYS A 457 17.00 -9.77 -6.30
C LYS A 457 18.12 -8.94 -5.68
N GLU A 458 18.39 -7.77 -6.24
CA GLU A 458 19.49 -6.90 -5.82
C GLU A 458 19.12 -5.96 -4.69
N ALA A 459 17.86 -5.54 -4.58
CA ALA A 459 17.46 -4.48 -3.64
C ALA A 459 16.25 -4.80 -2.76
N TYR A 460 15.41 -5.79 -3.13
CA TYR A 460 14.13 -5.98 -2.46
C TYR A 460 14.23 -6.42 -0.99
N PHE A 461 15.30 -7.13 -0.60
CA PHE A 461 15.47 -7.57 0.78
C PHE A 461 15.44 -6.40 1.78
N ASP A 462 16.16 -5.31 1.46
CA ASP A 462 16.21 -4.13 2.33
C ASP A 462 14.90 -3.33 2.29
N ILE A 463 14.21 -3.33 1.15
CA ILE A 463 12.85 -2.80 1.04
C ILE A 463 11.89 -3.58 1.95
N ALA A 464 11.91 -4.91 1.90
CA ALA A 464 11.05 -5.74 2.73
C ALA A 464 11.27 -5.52 4.23
N ILE A 465 12.52 -5.37 4.67
CA ILE A 465 12.80 -5.08 6.09
C ILE A 465 12.28 -3.71 6.49
N THR A 466 12.54 -2.67 5.68
CA THR A 466 12.17 -1.29 6.04
C THR A 466 10.68 -1.02 5.92
N GLN A 467 9.95 -1.71 5.04
CA GLN A 467 8.55 -1.41 4.75
C GLN A 467 7.57 -2.53 5.16
N ILE A 468 8.04 -3.75 5.41
CA ILE A 468 7.16 -4.83 5.88
C ILE A 468 7.46 -5.14 7.35
N ILE A 469 8.69 -5.55 7.64
CA ILE A 469 9.03 -6.09 8.97
C ILE A 469 8.99 -4.98 10.04
N ILE A 470 9.67 -3.86 9.80
CA ILE A 470 9.70 -2.76 10.79
C ILE A 470 8.30 -2.19 11.03
N PRO A 471 7.47 -1.86 10.01
CA PRO A 471 6.11 -1.40 10.23
C PRO A 471 5.21 -2.43 10.94
N PHE A 472 5.37 -3.74 10.73
CA PHE A 472 4.65 -4.74 11.53
C PHE A 472 5.06 -4.72 13.00
N ILE A 473 6.35 -4.53 13.30
CA ILE A 473 6.84 -4.39 14.67
C ILE A 473 6.22 -3.13 15.30
N THR A 474 6.16 -2.02 14.57
CA THR A 474 5.59 -0.77 15.07
C THR A 474 4.07 -0.81 15.19
N CYS A 475 3.36 -1.57 14.35
CA CYS A 475 1.95 -1.92 14.58
C CYS A 475 1.76 -2.63 15.94
N GLY A 476 2.61 -3.63 16.24
CA GLY A 476 2.59 -4.32 17.52
C GLY A 476 2.83 -3.36 18.71
N LEU A 477 3.80 -2.47 18.57
CA LEU A 477 4.08 -1.44 19.56
C LEU A 477 2.88 -0.50 19.75
N PHE A 478 2.24 -0.05 18.67
CA PHE A 478 1.04 0.79 18.74
C PHE A 478 -0.08 0.10 19.53
N ILE A 479 -0.29 -1.20 19.30
CA ILE A 479 -1.30 -2.00 20.03
C ILE A 479 -1.00 -2.00 21.52
N VAL A 480 0.27 -2.21 21.89
CA VAL A 480 0.68 -2.19 23.32
C VAL A 480 0.42 -0.82 23.93
N LEU A 481 0.83 0.28 23.30
CA LEU A 481 0.60 1.63 23.78
C LEU A 481 -0.90 1.95 23.91
N ALA A 482 -1.72 1.55 22.94
CA ALA A 482 -3.16 1.72 22.99
C ALA A 482 -3.82 0.92 24.13
N GLN A 483 -3.29 -0.25 24.48
CA GLN A 483 -3.76 -1.05 25.65
C GLN A 483 -3.35 -0.42 26.99
N MET A 484 -2.24 0.32 27.02
CA MET A 484 -1.82 1.08 28.19
C MET A 484 -2.64 2.37 28.42
N GLY A 485 -3.59 2.70 27.51
CA GLY A 485 -4.46 3.86 27.62
C GLY A 485 -3.89 5.16 27.05
N LEU A 486 -2.85 5.07 26.24
CA LEU A 486 -2.24 6.21 25.55
C LEU A 486 -2.98 6.60 24.26
#